data_b9247ed57f699bfe8f1ff71924230d87
#
_entry.id   b9247ed57f699bfe8f1ff71924230d87
#
_cell.length_a   1.000
_cell.length_b   1.000
_cell.length_c   1.000
_cell.angle_alpha   90.00
_cell.angle_beta   90.00
_cell.angle_gamma   90.00
#
_symmetry.space_group_name_H-M   'P 1'
#
loop_
_entity.id
_entity.type
_entity.pdbx_description
1 polymer ?
#
loop_
_entity_poly.entity_id
_entity_poly.type
_entity_poly.pdbx_seq_one_letter_code
_entity_poly.pdbx_strand_id
1 'polypeptide(L)'
;MITPDQHTPEITLLDALPTDEFLLVVGQRVRRQRAEKSMSRKRLAEVSGVSERYLAQLESGQGNMSIALLRKVTTAIGMSLGNLMS
;
A
#
# COMPACT_ATOMS: atom_id res chain seq x y z
N MET A 1 -34.12 -2.94 -4.72
CA MET A 1 -33.51 -2.96 -4.53
C MET A 1 -32.46 -3.11 -4.58
N ILE A 2 -32.24 -2.92 -4.61
CA ILE A 2 -31.30 -3.11 -4.49
C ILE A 2 -30.56 -3.10 -4.17
N THR A 3 -30.43 -3.18 -3.97
CA THR A 3 -29.74 -3.22 -3.53
C THR A 3 -28.74 -3.01 -3.30
N PRO A 4 -28.73 -2.62 -2.90
CA PRO A 4 -27.65 -2.20 -2.73
C PRO A 4 -26.61 -2.62 -2.24
N ASP A 5 -26.89 -2.97 -1.82
CA ASP A 5 -26.00 -3.50 -1.36
C ASP A 5 -25.17 -4.03 -1.84
N GLN A 6 -25.75 -4.02 -2.09
CA GLN A 6 -24.96 -4.53 -2.91
C GLN A 6 -23.73 -4.00 -2.96
N HIS A 7 -23.62 -2.90 -2.73
CA HIS A 7 -22.38 -2.34 -2.84
C HIS A 7 -21.68 -2.26 -1.60
N THR A 8 -22.33 -2.38 -0.59
CA THR A 8 -21.77 -2.46 0.71
C THR A 8 -20.69 -3.48 0.84
N PRO A 9 -20.77 -4.58 0.12
CA PRO A 9 -19.68 -5.54 0.17
C PRO A 9 -18.35 -4.99 -0.25
N GLU A 10 -18.32 -3.85 -0.88
CA GLU A 10 -17.07 -3.30 -1.26
C GLU A 10 -16.33 -2.66 -0.11
N ILE A 11 -16.94 -2.48 1.04
CA ILE A 11 -16.26 -2.00 2.21
C ILE A 11 -15.52 -3.19 2.82
N THR A 12 -14.20 -3.15 2.74
CA THR A 12 -13.36 -4.20 3.29
C THR A 12 -13.01 -3.92 4.74
N LEU A 13 -12.37 -4.87 5.41
CA LEU A 13 -11.85 -4.64 6.75
C LEU A 13 -10.90 -3.45 6.77
N LEU A 14 -10.13 -3.29 5.70
CA LEU A 14 -9.20 -2.19 5.59
C LEU A 14 -9.92 -0.85 5.63
N ASP A 15 -11.06 -0.75 4.95
CA ASP A 15 -11.84 0.48 4.95
C ASP A 15 -12.46 0.77 6.30
N ALA A 16 -12.64 -0.23 7.13
CA ALA A 16 -13.25 -0.06 8.45
C ALA A 16 -12.24 0.36 9.52
N LEU A 17 -10.94 0.35 9.22
CA LEU A 17 -9.92 0.70 10.21
C LEU A 17 -9.81 2.20 10.41
N PRO A 18 -9.48 2.64 11.62
CA PRO A 18 -9.05 4.02 11.81
C PRO A 18 -7.86 4.34 10.92
N THR A 19 -7.70 5.61 10.57
CA THR A 19 -6.68 6.03 9.60
C THR A 19 -5.28 5.58 9.95
N ASP A 20 -4.87 5.72 11.20
CA ASP A 20 -3.52 5.34 11.62
C ASP A 20 -3.29 3.83 11.49
N GLU A 21 -4.30 3.02 11.83
CA GLU A 21 -4.20 1.57 11.66
C GLU A 21 -4.22 1.18 10.19
N PHE A 22 -5.02 1.88 9.39
CA PHE A 22 -5.05 1.69 7.96
C PHE A 22 -3.66 1.91 7.35
N LEU A 23 -3.00 3.01 7.73
CA LEU A 23 -1.66 3.31 7.21
C LEU A 23 -0.64 2.26 7.63
N LEU A 24 -0.74 1.75 8.85
CA LEU A 24 0.15 0.68 9.31
C LEU A 24 -0.04 -0.60 8.49
N VAL A 25 -1.29 -0.98 8.24
CA VAL A 25 -1.56 -2.20 7.47
C VAL A 25 -1.05 -2.07 6.05
N VAL A 26 -1.29 -0.93 5.40
CA VAL A 26 -0.81 -0.69 4.04
C VAL A 26 0.72 -0.76 4.00
N GLY A 27 1.37 -0.11 4.96
CA GLY A 27 2.83 -0.13 5.04
C GLY A 27 3.39 -1.52 5.24
N GLN A 28 2.76 -2.33 6.09
CA GLN A 28 3.17 -3.71 6.32
C GLN A 28 3.01 -4.57 5.07
N ARG A 29 1.95 -4.34 4.31
CA ARG A 29 1.74 -5.08 3.06
C ARG A 29 2.81 -4.77 2.04
N VAL A 30 3.18 -3.51 1.92
CA VAL A 30 4.28 -3.11 1.03
C VAL A 30 5.58 -3.78 1.47
N ARG A 31 5.89 -3.70 2.75
CA ARG A 31 7.12 -4.29 3.29
C ARG A 31 7.17 -5.79 3.06
N ARG A 32 6.06 -6.47 3.30
CA ARG A 32 6.00 -7.93 3.10
C ARG A 32 6.23 -8.28 1.65
N GLN A 33 5.56 -7.59 0.74
CA GLN A 33 5.72 -7.88 -0.68
C GLN A 33 7.13 -7.59 -1.16
N ARG A 34 7.74 -6.51 -0.67
CA ARG A 34 9.12 -6.20 -0.97
C ARG A 34 10.05 -7.31 -0.50
N ALA A 35 9.84 -7.79 0.72
CA ALA A 35 10.66 -8.85 1.28
C ALA A 35 10.50 -10.15 0.48
N GLU A 36 9.28 -10.46 0.04
CA GLU A 36 9.04 -11.63 -0.80
C GLU A 36 9.76 -11.55 -2.14
N LYS A 37 10.00 -10.35 -2.62
CA LYS A 37 10.77 -10.14 -3.85
C LYS A 37 12.27 -10.03 -3.56
N SER A 38 12.68 -10.23 -2.31
CA SER A 38 14.08 -10.13 -1.90
C SER A 38 14.71 -8.77 -2.24
N MET A 39 13.91 -7.72 -2.16
CA MET A 39 14.39 -6.38 -2.46
C MET A 39 14.69 -5.61 -1.19
N SER A 40 15.82 -4.90 -1.19
CA SER A 40 16.08 -3.91 -0.14
C SER A 40 15.22 -2.66 -0.42
N ARG A 41 15.04 -1.81 0.60
CA ARG A 41 14.37 -0.53 0.38
C ARG A 41 15.14 0.31 -0.63
N LYS A 42 16.48 0.27 -0.56
CA LYS A 42 17.31 1.00 -1.50
C LYS A 42 17.02 0.56 -2.94
N ARG A 43 16.93 -0.74 -3.15
CA ARG A 43 16.65 -1.26 -4.50
C ARG A 43 15.25 -0.87 -4.95
N LEU A 44 14.27 -0.98 -4.07
CA LEU A 44 12.91 -0.58 -4.41
C LEU A 44 12.84 0.91 -4.74
N ALA A 45 13.56 1.74 -4.00
CA ALA A 45 13.64 3.16 -4.32
C ALA A 45 14.18 3.39 -5.72
N GLU A 46 15.24 2.67 -6.08
CA GLU A 46 15.85 2.79 -7.40
C GLU A 46 14.89 2.42 -8.52
N VAL A 47 14.22 1.29 -8.38
CA VAL A 47 13.36 0.80 -9.47
C VAL A 47 12.01 1.50 -9.53
N SER A 48 11.53 2.03 -8.41
CA SER A 48 10.26 2.72 -8.38
C SER A 48 10.37 4.20 -8.68
N GLY A 49 11.56 4.76 -8.48
CA GLY A 49 11.77 6.20 -8.65
C GLY A 49 11.27 7.03 -7.47
N VAL A 50 10.99 6.41 -6.31
CA VAL A 50 10.64 7.13 -5.10
C VAL A 50 11.83 7.11 -4.15
N SER A 51 11.84 8.04 -3.18
CA SER A 51 12.97 8.11 -2.25
C SER A 51 12.91 6.98 -1.22
N GLU A 52 14.09 6.61 -0.71
CA GLU A 52 14.17 5.66 0.40
C GLU A 52 13.43 6.19 1.63
N ARG A 53 13.51 7.51 1.85
CA ARG A 53 12.81 8.12 2.98
C ARG A 53 11.30 7.95 2.86
N TYR A 54 10.77 8.14 1.67
CA TYR A 54 9.35 7.91 1.44
C TYR A 54 8.99 6.46 1.75
N LEU A 55 9.80 5.52 1.27
CA LEU A 55 9.56 4.10 1.50
C LEU A 55 9.60 3.76 2.98
N ALA A 56 10.57 4.32 3.71
CA ALA A 56 10.69 4.08 5.14
C ALA A 56 9.43 4.58 5.88
N GLN A 57 8.96 5.76 5.51
CA GLN A 57 7.76 6.33 6.12
C GLN A 57 6.51 5.51 5.74
N LEU A 58 6.41 5.12 4.49
CA LEU A 58 5.30 4.29 4.01
C LEU A 58 5.23 2.98 4.78
N GLU A 59 6.36 2.28 4.87
CA GLU A 59 6.41 0.96 5.51
C GLU A 59 6.17 1.01 7.01
N SER A 60 6.42 2.16 7.63
CA SER A 60 6.15 2.34 9.06
C SER A 60 4.77 2.95 9.34
N GLY A 61 3.99 3.21 8.30
CA GLY A 61 2.67 3.78 8.46
C GLY A 61 2.66 5.24 8.83
N GLN A 62 3.73 5.97 8.48
CA GLN A 62 3.86 7.37 8.82
C GLN A 62 3.71 8.26 7.61
N GLY A 63 3.38 9.52 7.85
CA GLY A 63 3.31 10.52 6.81
C GLY A 63 2.09 10.38 5.92
N ASN A 64 2.05 11.17 4.87
CA ASN A 64 0.96 11.16 3.92
C ASN A 64 1.32 10.28 2.73
N MET A 65 0.41 9.41 2.37
CA MET A 65 0.60 8.56 1.21
C MET A 65 0.05 9.25 -0.02
N SER A 66 0.94 9.62 -0.95
CA SER A 66 0.51 10.05 -2.26
C SER A 66 0.08 8.83 -3.06
N ILE A 67 -1.13 8.84 -3.60
CA ILE A 67 -1.62 7.72 -4.40
C ILE A 67 -0.75 7.50 -5.63
N ALA A 68 -0.23 8.57 -6.22
CA ALA A 68 0.63 8.47 -7.38
C ALA A 68 1.97 7.79 -7.04
N LEU A 69 2.56 8.16 -5.91
CA LEU A 69 3.80 7.53 -5.47
C LEU A 69 3.56 6.09 -5.05
N LEU A 70 2.44 5.81 -4.38
CA LEU A 70 2.10 4.47 -3.99
C LEU A 70 1.96 3.55 -5.21
N ARG A 71 1.37 4.06 -6.29
CA ARG A 71 1.26 3.29 -7.53
C ARG A 71 2.63 2.94 -8.10
N LYS A 72 3.58 3.89 -8.04
CA LYS A 72 4.96 3.61 -8.48
C LYS A 72 5.58 2.47 -7.68
N VAL A 73 5.34 2.48 -6.37
CA VAL A 73 5.86 1.44 -5.49
C VAL A 73 5.23 0.09 -5.82
N THR A 74 3.90 0.02 -5.92
CA THR A 74 3.22 -1.25 -6.18
C THR A 74 3.61 -1.82 -7.54
N THR A 75 3.72 -0.96 -8.56
CA THR A 75 4.17 -1.40 -9.88
C THR A 75 5.56 -2.03 -9.78
N ALA A 76 6.46 -1.41 -9.03
CA ALA A 76 7.84 -1.89 -8.93
C ALA A 76 7.94 -3.23 -8.20
N ILE A 77 7.02 -3.51 -7.27
CA ILE A 77 7.01 -4.80 -6.56
C ILE A 77 6.03 -5.79 -7.16
N GLY A 78 5.51 -5.48 -8.34
CA GLY A 78 4.71 -6.43 -9.10
C GLY A 78 3.31 -6.68 -8.56
N MET A 79 2.69 -5.67 -7.96
CA MET A 79 1.31 -5.80 -7.51
C MET A 79 0.50 -4.59 -7.97
N SER A 80 -0.83 -4.72 -7.96
CA SER A 80 -1.71 -3.60 -8.27
C SER A 80 -2.08 -2.85 -7.01
N LEU A 81 -2.52 -1.60 -7.17
CA LEU A 81 -3.08 -0.87 -6.04
C LEU A 81 -4.29 -1.60 -5.46
N GLY A 82 -5.11 -2.18 -6.34
CA GLY A 82 -6.26 -2.93 -5.88
C GLY A 82 -5.89 -4.10 -4.97
N ASN A 83 -4.85 -4.84 -5.34
CA ASN A 83 -4.36 -5.95 -4.52
C ASN A 83 -3.81 -5.46 -3.18
N LEU A 84 -3.11 -4.33 -3.21
CA LEU A 84 -2.58 -3.76 -1.96
C LEU A 84 -3.70 -3.39 -1.00
N MET A 85 -4.81 -2.91 -1.53
CA MET A 85 -5.92 -2.38 -0.74
C MET A 85 -7.02 -3.40 -0.44
N SER A 86 -6.95 -4.56 -1.03
CA SER A 86 -8.03 -5.55 -0.85
C SER A 86 -7.89 -6.40 0.41
#